data_96a139b8563c7038b5ec767d7a00b03d
#
_entry.id   96a139b8563c7038b5ec767d7a00b03d
#
_cell.length_a   1.000
_cell.length_b   1.000
_cell.length_c   1.000
_cell.angle_alpha   90.00
_cell.angle_beta   90.00
_cell.angle_gamma   90.00
#
_symmetry.space_group_name_H-M   'P 1'
#
loop_
_entity.id
_entity.type
_entity.pdbx_description
1 polymer ?
#
loop_
_entity_poly.entity_id
_entity_poly.type
_entity_poly.pdbx_seq_one_letter_code
_entity_poly.pdbx_strand_id
1 'polypeptide(L)'
;GGELTAGATYTGSIRLLNETEDPAENITEEVEEEDDEHQFFYAASSDLNVLVEYGNFDGNGNPLGTMFMLTTGTASSGALTFTLRHEPDKSGAGVSEGDITNAGGETDIEVSFEVEVQ
;
A
#
# COMPACT_ATOMS: atom_id res chain seq x y z
N GLY A 1 3.88 11.94 10.05
CA GLY A 1 3.97 12.34 8.68
C GLY A 1 5.40 12.42 8.18
N GLY A 2 5.56 12.57 6.90
CA GLY A 2 6.85 12.65 6.26
C GLY A 2 6.94 13.79 5.28
N GLU A 3 8.17 14.24 5.08
CA GLU A 3 8.48 15.26 4.10
C GLU A 3 9.20 14.62 2.93
N LEU A 4 8.72 14.88 1.71
CA LEU A 4 9.29 14.34 0.49
C LEU A 4 9.69 15.48 -0.44
N THR A 5 10.68 15.21 -1.29
CA THR A 5 11.12 16.18 -2.29
C THR A 5 10.24 16.10 -3.53
N ALA A 6 9.81 17.25 -4.05
CA ALA A 6 9.03 17.32 -5.28
C ALA A 6 9.85 16.78 -6.47
N GLY A 7 9.17 16.12 -7.40
CA GLY A 7 9.80 15.59 -8.61
C GLY A 7 10.77 14.45 -8.38
N ALA A 8 10.57 13.66 -7.33
CA ALA A 8 11.45 12.55 -6.96
C ALA A 8 10.73 11.22 -6.98
N THR A 9 11.50 10.14 -7.05
CA THR A 9 10.98 8.77 -6.98
C THR A 9 11.56 8.07 -5.77
N TYR A 10 10.70 7.44 -4.99
CA TYR A 10 11.07 6.71 -3.77
C TYR A 10 10.63 5.27 -3.88
N THR A 11 11.44 4.37 -3.34
CA THR A 11 11.05 2.97 -3.15
C THR A 11 10.65 2.81 -1.70
N GLY A 12 9.48 2.26 -1.46
CA GLY A 12 8.96 2.06 -0.11
C GLY A 12 8.68 0.60 0.18
N SER A 13 8.62 0.28 1.46
CA SER A 13 8.17 -1.03 1.91
C SER A 13 7.27 -0.86 3.13
N ILE A 14 6.34 -1.80 3.27
CA ILE A 14 5.41 -1.81 4.39
C ILE A 14 5.87 -2.87 5.38
N ARG A 15 5.93 -2.49 6.65
CA ARG A 15 6.28 -3.40 7.72
C ARG A 15 5.20 -3.35 8.79
N LEU A 16 4.59 -4.50 9.04
CA LEU A 16 3.53 -4.65 10.03
C LEU A 16 4.04 -5.55 11.16
N LEU A 17 3.92 -5.06 12.39
CA LEU A 17 4.36 -5.81 13.57
C LEU A 17 3.21 -5.89 14.58
N ASN A 18 3.05 -7.05 15.18
CA ASN A 18 2.18 -7.20 16.33
C ASN A 18 3.03 -7.04 17.60
N GLU A 19 3.02 -5.83 18.16
CA GLU A 19 3.85 -5.50 19.32
C GLU A 19 3.24 -5.96 20.65
N THR A 20 2.06 -6.58 20.62
CA THR A 20 1.49 -7.22 21.81
C THR A 20 2.18 -8.52 22.13
N GLU A 21 2.94 -9.07 21.17
CA GLU A 21 3.78 -10.25 21.35
C GLU A 21 5.20 -9.85 21.77
N ASP A 22 5.90 -10.71 22.48
CA ASP A 22 7.29 -10.49 22.89
C ASP A 22 8.12 -11.74 22.59
N PRO A 23 8.98 -11.75 21.55
CA PRO A 23 9.26 -10.64 20.62
C PRO A 23 8.06 -10.30 19.70
N ALA A 24 8.07 -9.11 19.12
CA ALA A 24 7.01 -8.67 18.23
C ALA A 24 6.86 -9.63 17.04
N GLU A 25 5.61 -9.97 16.72
CA GLU A 25 5.30 -10.85 15.59
C GLU A 25 5.38 -10.06 14.29
N ASN A 26 6.04 -10.62 13.29
CA ASN A 26 6.17 -9.98 11.98
C ASN A 26 4.98 -10.37 11.09
N ILE A 27 3.97 -9.50 11.06
CA ILE A 27 2.75 -9.72 10.27
C ILE A 27 3.05 -9.65 8.77
N THR A 28 4.03 -8.84 8.36
CA THR A 28 4.39 -8.72 6.95
C THR A 28 4.82 -10.06 6.36
N GLU A 29 5.59 -10.85 7.11
CA GLU A 29 6.00 -12.18 6.65
C GLU A 29 4.79 -13.09 6.41
N GLU A 30 3.80 -13.03 7.29
CA GLU A 30 2.57 -13.82 7.14
C GLU A 30 1.79 -13.40 5.90
N VAL A 31 1.71 -12.10 5.64
CA VAL A 31 1.06 -11.56 4.46
C VAL A 31 1.77 -12.02 3.19
N GLU A 32 3.10 -12.03 3.21
CA GLU A 32 3.91 -12.44 2.06
C GLU A 32 3.88 -13.94 1.81
N GLU A 33 3.74 -14.75 2.85
CA GLU A 33 3.55 -16.20 2.72
C GLU A 33 2.20 -16.53 2.08
N GLU A 34 1.20 -15.70 2.33
CA GLU A 34 -0.15 -15.84 1.78
C GLU A 34 -0.39 -14.76 0.71
N ASP A 35 0.58 -14.55 -0.17
CA ASP A 35 0.59 -13.45 -1.11
C ASP A 35 -0.59 -13.43 -2.09
N ASP A 36 -1.12 -14.60 -2.45
CA ASP A 36 -2.27 -14.70 -3.33
C ASP A 36 -3.60 -14.38 -2.61
N GLU A 37 -3.57 -14.32 -1.28
CA GLU A 37 -4.74 -14.02 -0.45
C GLU A 37 -4.75 -12.58 0.08
N HIS A 38 -3.76 -11.77 -0.29
CA HIS A 38 -3.62 -10.40 0.21
C HIS A 38 -3.26 -9.42 -0.90
N GLN A 39 -3.74 -8.19 -0.75
CA GLN A 39 -3.32 -7.08 -1.60
C GLN A 39 -3.41 -5.79 -0.81
N PHE A 40 -2.38 -4.96 -0.91
CA PHE A 40 -2.41 -3.59 -0.41
C PHE A 40 -2.97 -2.66 -1.48
N PHE A 41 -3.74 -1.69 -1.03
CA PHE A 41 -4.25 -0.61 -1.86
C PHE A 41 -3.75 0.71 -1.30
N TYR A 42 -3.45 1.66 -2.17
CA TYR A 42 -2.92 2.97 -1.81
C TYR A 42 -3.88 4.04 -2.30
N ALA A 43 -4.19 5.01 -1.43
CA ALA A 43 -5.05 6.12 -1.82
C ALA A 43 -4.43 7.43 -1.33
N ALA A 44 -4.22 8.35 -2.26
CA ALA A 44 -3.78 9.70 -1.93
C ALA A 44 -4.98 10.63 -1.93
N SER A 45 -5.04 11.54 -0.95
CA SER A 45 -6.09 12.56 -0.95
C SER A 45 -5.92 13.46 -2.18
N SER A 46 -7.01 14.14 -2.58
CA SER A 46 -7.00 14.96 -3.80
C SER A 46 -5.99 16.11 -3.76
N ASP A 47 -5.58 16.53 -2.56
CA ASP A 47 -4.61 17.61 -2.36
C ASP A 47 -3.16 17.15 -2.50
N LEU A 48 -2.91 15.85 -2.43
CA LEU A 48 -1.56 15.29 -2.45
C LEU A 48 -1.20 14.83 -3.85
N ASN A 49 -0.15 15.40 -4.42
CA ASN A 49 0.29 15.08 -5.78
C ASN A 49 1.38 14.02 -5.78
N VAL A 50 0.96 12.76 -5.67
CA VAL A 50 1.84 11.60 -5.70
C VAL A 50 1.20 10.48 -6.53
N LEU A 51 2.05 9.63 -7.10
CA LEU A 51 1.65 8.39 -7.76
C LEU A 51 2.31 7.24 -7.03
N VAL A 52 1.52 6.23 -6.63
CA VAL A 52 2.05 5.03 -5.97
C VAL A 52 1.79 3.84 -6.87
N GLU A 53 2.84 3.09 -7.17
CA GLU A 53 2.79 1.91 -8.02
C GLU A 53 3.27 0.68 -7.27
N TYR A 54 2.75 -0.48 -7.63
CA TYR A 54 3.14 -1.74 -6.99
C TYR A 54 4.60 -2.09 -7.30
N GLY A 55 5.34 -2.51 -6.28
CA GLY A 55 6.73 -2.94 -6.41
C GLY A 55 6.92 -4.44 -6.28
N ASN A 56 5.90 -5.17 -5.83
CA ASN A 56 5.97 -6.63 -5.78
C ASN A 56 4.62 -7.28 -6.06
N PHE A 57 4.67 -8.56 -6.40
CA PHE A 57 3.54 -9.29 -6.93
C PHE A 57 3.47 -10.68 -6.29
N ASP A 58 2.28 -11.30 -6.36
CA ASP A 58 2.12 -12.67 -5.87
C ASP A 58 2.62 -13.69 -6.90
N GLY A 59 2.53 -14.97 -6.56
CA GLY A 59 2.97 -16.06 -7.44
C GLY A 59 2.19 -16.19 -8.76
N ASN A 60 1.04 -15.53 -8.86
CA ASN A 60 0.21 -15.52 -10.06
C ASN A 60 0.43 -14.27 -10.92
N GLY A 61 1.30 -13.36 -10.50
CA GLY A 61 1.58 -12.13 -11.21
C GLY A 61 0.64 -10.98 -10.87
N ASN A 62 -0.23 -11.15 -9.89
CA ASN A 62 -1.12 -10.08 -9.42
C ASN A 62 -0.44 -9.28 -8.30
N PRO A 63 -0.80 -8.01 -8.12
CA PRO A 63 -0.14 -7.17 -7.11
C PRO A 63 -0.29 -7.70 -5.69
N LEU A 64 0.78 -7.62 -4.91
CA LEU A 64 0.76 -7.81 -3.47
C LEU A 64 0.86 -6.47 -2.75
N GLY A 65 1.92 -5.72 -3.00
CA GLY A 65 2.03 -4.35 -2.56
C GLY A 65 2.70 -4.09 -1.22
N THR A 66 3.42 -5.06 -0.65
CA THR A 66 4.26 -4.78 0.53
C THR A 66 5.46 -3.92 0.16
N MET A 67 5.80 -3.90 -1.13
CA MET A 67 6.80 -2.99 -1.69
C MET A 67 6.14 -2.13 -2.76
N PHE A 68 6.55 -0.87 -2.86
CA PHE A 68 5.96 0.07 -3.81
C PHE A 68 6.96 1.13 -4.24
N MET A 69 6.62 1.82 -5.33
CA MET A 69 7.35 3.00 -5.80
C MET A 69 6.41 4.20 -5.68
N LEU A 70 6.91 5.28 -5.12
CA LEU A 70 6.16 6.51 -4.98
C LEU A 70 6.88 7.61 -5.74
N THR A 71 6.15 8.25 -6.67
CA THR A 71 6.66 9.36 -7.45
C THR A 71 5.94 10.63 -7.03
N THR A 72 6.69 11.66 -6.65
CA THR A 72 6.12 12.95 -6.27
C THR A 72 6.02 13.86 -7.48
N GLY A 73 4.95 14.64 -7.54
CA GLY A 73 4.80 15.72 -8.51
C GLY A 73 5.21 17.06 -7.91
N THR A 74 4.37 18.07 -8.09
CA THR A 74 4.63 19.40 -7.52
C THR A 74 4.38 19.41 -6.01
N ALA A 75 4.91 20.45 -5.35
CA ALA A 75 4.73 20.62 -3.90
C ALA A 75 3.25 20.56 -3.52
N SER A 76 2.94 19.80 -2.49
CA SER A 76 1.56 19.54 -2.06
C SER A 76 1.58 18.94 -0.66
N SER A 77 0.41 18.85 -0.04
CA SER A 77 0.28 18.15 1.24
C SER A 77 -1.08 17.47 1.31
N GLY A 78 -1.13 16.35 2.00
CA GLY A 78 -2.37 15.60 2.15
C GLY A 78 -2.13 14.31 2.89
N ALA A 79 -3.07 13.37 2.72
CA ALA A 79 -3.01 12.07 3.38
C ALA A 79 -2.77 10.97 2.36
N LEU A 80 -1.93 10.00 2.75
CA LEU A 80 -1.72 8.77 1.99
C LEU A 80 -2.22 7.61 2.86
N THR A 81 -3.17 6.85 2.33
CA THR A 81 -3.83 5.76 3.05
C THR A 81 -3.42 4.42 2.46
N PHE A 82 -3.02 3.51 3.35
CA PHE A 82 -2.69 2.14 3.00
C PHE A 82 -3.77 1.22 3.54
N THR A 83 -4.36 0.39 2.68
CA THR A 83 -5.41 -0.56 3.07
C THR A 83 -4.97 -1.97 2.68
N LEU A 84 -4.97 -2.89 3.65
CA LEU A 84 -4.72 -4.30 3.40
C LEU A 84 -6.05 -5.04 3.32
N ARG A 85 -6.31 -5.66 2.17
CA ARG A 85 -7.47 -6.53 1.98
C ARG A 85 -7.06 -8.00 2.04
N HIS A 86 -7.84 -8.79 2.76
CA HIS A 86 -7.70 -10.23 2.86
C HIS A 86 -8.71 -10.88 1.91
N GLU A 87 -8.23 -11.81 1.10
CA GLU A 87 -9.01 -12.52 0.09
C GLU A 87 -9.77 -11.57 -0.87
N PRO A 88 -9.07 -10.56 -1.43
CA PRO A 88 -9.69 -9.75 -2.45
C PRO A 88 -9.84 -10.54 -3.76
N ASP A 89 -10.78 -10.10 -4.60
CA ASP A 89 -10.89 -10.63 -5.95
C ASP A 89 -9.89 -9.89 -6.86
N LYS A 90 -8.69 -10.44 -6.98
CA LYS A 90 -7.61 -9.82 -7.78
C LYS A 90 -7.92 -9.80 -9.28
N SER A 91 -8.90 -10.58 -9.72
CA SER A 91 -9.35 -10.57 -11.10
C SER A 91 -10.51 -9.61 -11.35
N GLY A 92 -11.01 -8.97 -10.31
CA GLY A 92 -12.05 -7.95 -10.44
C GLY A 92 -11.59 -6.76 -11.29
N ALA A 93 -12.53 -6.07 -11.92
CA ALA A 93 -12.21 -4.96 -12.81
C ALA A 93 -11.43 -3.86 -12.07
N GLY A 94 -10.23 -3.52 -12.54
CA GLY A 94 -9.37 -2.49 -11.99
C GLY A 94 -8.57 -2.90 -10.75
N VAL A 95 -8.84 -4.06 -10.15
CA VAL A 95 -8.21 -4.46 -8.88
C VAL A 95 -6.70 -4.63 -9.04
N SER A 96 -6.24 -5.26 -10.09
CA SER A 96 -4.80 -5.42 -10.35
C SER A 96 -4.11 -4.10 -10.70
N GLU A 97 -4.86 -3.05 -10.92
CA GLU A 97 -4.34 -1.70 -11.17
C GLU A 97 -4.40 -0.82 -9.91
N GLY A 98 -4.88 -1.38 -8.80
CA GLY A 98 -4.96 -0.68 -7.52
C GLY A 98 -6.30 -0.04 -7.20
N ASP A 99 -7.32 -0.30 -8.00
CA ASP A 99 -8.68 0.19 -7.74
C ASP A 99 -9.39 -0.77 -6.78
N ILE A 100 -9.66 -0.30 -5.56
CA ILE A 100 -10.25 -1.09 -4.50
C ILE A 100 -11.77 -1.33 -4.71
N THR A 101 -12.40 -0.61 -5.61
CA THR A 101 -13.87 -0.60 -5.76
C THR A 101 -14.46 -2.00 -5.93
N ASN A 102 -13.84 -2.83 -6.75
CA ASN A 102 -14.33 -4.18 -7.04
C ASN A 102 -13.55 -5.29 -6.33
N ALA A 103 -12.72 -4.92 -5.36
CA ALA A 103 -11.83 -5.88 -4.70
C ALA A 103 -12.59 -6.87 -3.79
N GLY A 104 -13.61 -6.41 -3.09
CA GLY A 104 -14.25 -7.25 -2.07
C GLY A 104 -13.27 -7.66 -0.99
N GLY A 105 -13.49 -8.81 -0.39
CA GLY A 105 -12.67 -9.29 0.72
C GLY A 105 -12.92 -8.52 2.01
N GLU A 106 -12.00 -8.66 2.96
CA GLU A 106 -12.09 -8.01 4.27
C GLU A 106 -10.92 -7.07 4.48
N THR A 107 -11.18 -5.90 5.07
CA THR A 107 -10.12 -4.99 5.45
C THR A 107 -9.49 -5.47 6.75
N ASP A 108 -8.21 -5.87 6.68
CA ASP A 108 -7.46 -6.27 7.85
C ASP A 108 -6.82 -5.09 8.55
N ILE A 109 -6.32 -4.13 7.79
CA ILE A 109 -5.63 -2.95 8.31
C ILE A 109 -5.90 -1.77 7.38
N GLU A 110 -6.10 -0.60 7.97
CA GLU A 110 -6.15 0.66 7.23
C GLU A 110 -5.44 1.73 8.04
N VAL A 111 -4.43 2.35 7.45
CA VAL A 111 -3.61 3.39 8.12
C VAL A 111 -3.41 4.56 7.19
N SER A 112 -3.57 5.76 7.70
CA SER A 112 -3.34 6.99 6.95
C SER A 112 -2.18 7.78 7.55
N PHE A 113 -1.36 8.36 6.68
CA PHE A 113 -0.24 9.21 7.08
C PHE A 113 -0.38 10.58 6.42
N GLU A 114 -0.04 11.63 7.18
CA GLU A 114 0.09 12.96 6.61
C GLU A 114 1.43 13.03 5.88
N VAL A 115 1.40 13.51 4.64
CA VAL A 115 2.58 13.61 3.77
C VAL A 115 2.67 15.03 3.22
N GLU A 116 3.88 15.58 3.23
CA GLU A 116 4.17 16.88 2.66
C GLU A 116 5.22 16.74 1.57
N VAL A 117 4.92 17.25 0.38
CA VAL A 117 5.86 17.30 -0.75
C VAL A 117 6.36 18.73 -0.88
N GLN A 118 7.67 18.92 -0.77
CA GLN A 118 8.31 20.24 -0.75
C GLN A 118 9.18 20.49 -1.97
#